data_f1dcc28e83e47f2f66419a5367975c19
#
_entry.id   f1dcc28e83e47f2f66419a5367975c19
#
_cell.length_a   1.000
_cell.length_b   1.000
_cell.length_c   1.000
_cell.angle_alpha   90.00
_cell.angle_beta   90.00
_cell.angle_gamma   90.00
#
_symmetry.space_group_name_H-M   'P 1'
#
loop_
_entity.id
_entity.type
_entity.pdbx_description
1 polymer ?
#
loop_
_entity_poly.entity_id
_entity_poly.type
_entity_poly.pdbx_seq_one_letter_code
_entity_poly.pdbx_strand_id
1 'polypeptide(L)'
;MCIRDSIYIFLIAVSIVELYSASSREITGTNVFAPLFRHGKMLILGVALTVGFSRLRYKWLIPLAPVLVIGSLIIGTYVFFKGDVINGAMRSTTILGIPIQPSEIMKLAAVVWIALVISLTQIKKGVATKGVIWCAGCVLIFGGLLYKQGLTNTLLLMGTSFALMLIGGVEMKKFLTVLAVYACLGGAYLGYAKASTPNYSEEEKAHIVATGKNFAGEVATLPREGTQKSRIARWLDDSIPKYDQTIVSENRQEQYSYMAQANGGITGKLPGNSRETARLPLAFSDYIFAIIVEDWGLVGGLFLLGAYLALLGRAGAIASRCSRAFPALLVMGMAVMIVLQALFHMAIVTGVFPVSGQPLPLISKGGSSIIATSIAFGIMLSVSRFAVQSNKRKEVNAEILDLPPELSAANPGKIK
;
A
#
# COMPACT_ATOMS: atom_id res chain seq x y z
N MET A 1 -8.56 24.90 6.54
CA MET A 1 -7.64 23.89 6.03
C MET A 1 -7.53 22.77 7.05
N CYS A 2 -7.89 21.53 6.72
CA CYS A 2 -7.80 20.42 7.67
C CYS A 2 -6.38 19.88 7.72
N ILE A 3 -5.88 19.49 8.90
CA ILE A 3 -4.53 18.90 9.09
C ILE A 3 -4.24 17.73 8.12
N ARG A 4 -5.28 17.06 7.60
CA ARG A 4 -5.17 16.03 6.55
C ARG A 4 -4.68 16.56 5.21
N ASP A 5 -5.21 17.70 4.80
CA ASP A 5 -4.82 18.38 3.56
C ASP A 5 -3.34 18.76 3.69
N SER A 6 -2.92 19.13 4.91
CA SER A 6 -1.53 19.44 5.24
C SER A 6 -0.62 18.21 5.17
N ILE A 7 -1.06 17.03 5.67
CA ILE A 7 -0.27 15.79 5.55
C ILE A 7 -0.12 15.37 4.09
N TYR A 8 -1.20 15.44 3.29
CA TYR A 8 -1.14 15.10 1.87
C TYR A 8 -0.19 16.04 1.11
N ILE A 9 -0.30 17.36 1.33
CA ILE A 9 0.58 18.36 0.73
C ILE A 9 2.03 18.16 1.20
N PHE A 10 2.24 17.88 2.48
CA PHE A 10 3.56 17.59 3.02
C PHE A 10 4.21 16.37 2.33
N LEU A 11 3.48 15.25 2.19
CA LEU A 11 4.00 14.06 1.52
C LEU A 11 4.33 14.32 0.04
N ILE A 12 3.52 15.14 -0.66
CA ILE A 12 3.83 15.57 -2.03
C ILE A 12 5.09 16.43 -2.07
N ALA A 13 5.24 17.37 -1.15
CA ALA A 13 6.42 18.22 -1.08
C ALA A 13 7.69 17.38 -0.85
N VAL A 14 7.67 16.45 0.09
CA VAL A 14 8.76 15.49 0.30
C VAL A 14 9.01 14.68 -0.96
N SER A 15 7.97 14.19 -1.64
CA SER A 15 8.10 13.42 -2.89
C SER A 15 8.85 14.19 -3.98
N ILE A 16 8.58 15.48 -4.13
CA ILE A 16 9.24 16.32 -5.15
C ILE A 16 10.72 16.53 -4.82
N VAL A 17 11.03 16.84 -3.56
CA VAL A 17 12.40 17.07 -3.08
C VAL A 17 13.23 15.80 -3.21
N GLU A 18 12.71 14.69 -2.69
CA GLU A 18 13.43 13.42 -2.67
C GLU A 18 13.58 12.80 -4.05
N LEU A 19 12.60 12.97 -4.93
CA LEU A 19 12.78 12.50 -6.31
C LEU A 19 13.90 13.27 -7.01
N TYR A 20 14.01 14.58 -6.80
CA TYR A 20 15.10 15.36 -7.34
C TYR A 20 16.45 14.86 -6.82
N SER A 21 16.58 14.64 -5.52
CA SER A 21 17.77 14.07 -4.89
C SER A 21 18.09 12.67 -5.42
N ALA A 22 17.08 11.79 -5.50
CA ALA A 22 17.25 10.39 -5.87
C ALA A 22 17.35 10.12 -7.38
N SER A 23 17.11 11.10 -8.25
CA SER A 23 17.03 10.91 -9.71
C SER A 23 18.35 11.07 -10.45
N SER A 24 19.45 11.35 -9.77
CA SER A 24 20.77 11.59 -10.39
C SER A 24 21.21 10.49 -11.36
N ARG A 25 20.80 9.26 -11.12
CA ARG A 25 21.11 8.09 -11.97
C ARG A 25 20.24 7.96 -13.22
N GLU A 26 19.07 8.60 -13.24
CA GLU A 26 18.15 8.56 -14.40
C GLU A 26 18.43 9.66 -15.42
N ILE A 27 19.38 10.54 -15.12
CA ILE A 27 19.77 11.62 -16.01
C ILE A 27 20.60 11.02 -17.15
N THR A 28 19.89 10.67 -18.23
CA THR A 28 20.51 10.24 -19.49
C THR A 28 20.45 11.43 -20.47
N GLY A 29 21.62 11.97 -20.82
CA GLY A 29 21.71 13.12 -21.72
C GLY A 29 21.60 14.49 -21.04
N THR A 30 21.26 15.54 -21.82
CA THR A 30 21.26 16.95 -21.37
C THR A 30 20.05 17.36 -20.53
N ASN A 31 19.06 16.49 -20.33
CA ASN A 31 17.78 16.87 -19.72
C ASN A 31 17.66 16.42 -18.27
N VAL A 32 18.22 17.20 -17.36
CA VAL A 32 18.26 16.95 -15.90
C VAL A 32 16.84 16.85 -15.28
N PHE A 33 15.86 17.54 -15.85
CA PHE A 33 14.51 17.62 -15.32
C PHE A 33 13.55 16.53 -15.84
N ALA A 34 13.97 15.67 -16.78
CA ALA A 34 13.10 14.66 -17.37
C ALA A 34 12.45 13.68 -16.36
N PRO A 35 13.17 13.17 -15.34
CA PRO A 35 12.57 12.34 -14.30
C PRO A 35 11.52 13.08 -13.48
N LEU A 36 11.82 14.36 -13.13
CA LEU A 36 10.92 15.21 -12.35
C LEU A 36 9.62 15.52 -13.11
N PHE A 37 9.69 15.82 -14.40
CA PHE A 37 8.52 16.05 -15.23
C PHE A 37 7.66 14.78 -15.36
N ARG A 38 8.28 13.61 -15.50
CA ARG A 38 7.57 12.33 -15.61
C ARG A 38 6.81 11.99 -14.31
N HIS A 39 7.44 12.19 -13.17
CA HIS A 39 6.81 12.00 -11.88
C HIS A 39 5.80 13.10 -11.55
N GLY A 40 6.11 14.36 -11.87
CA GLY A 40 5.23 15.51 -11.66
C GLY A 40 3.86 15.35 -12.36
N LYS A 41 3.83 14.79 -13.59
CA LYS A 41 2.58 14.47 -14.28
C LYS A 41 1.71 13.49 -13.46
N MET A 42 2.32 12.47 -12.83
CA MET A 42 1.60 11.52 -11.99
C MET A 42 1.12 12.16 -10.68
N LEU A 43 1.89 13.06 -10.08
CA LEU A 43 1.46 13.82 -8.91
C LEU A 43 0.30 14.78 -9.23
N ILE A 44 0.36 15.49 -10.36
CA ILE A 44 -0.75 16.35 -10.82
C ILE A 44 -2.02 15.54 -11.04
N LEU A 45 -1.91 14.38 -11.72
CA LEU A 45 -3.03 13.46 -11.87
C LEU A 45 -3.55 12.97 -10.51
N GLY A 46 -2.65 12.64 -9.59
CA GLY A 46 -3.00 12.25 -8.22
C GLY A 46 -3.77 13.34 -7.49
N VAL A 47 -3.30 14.60 -7.55
CA VAL A 47 -4.01 15.74 -6.95
C VAL A 47 -5.38 15.94 -7.58
N ALA A 48 -5.49 15.85 -8.90
CA ALA A 48 -6.77 15.95 -9.61
C ALA A 48 -7.75 14.86 -9.16
N LEU A 49 -7.26 13.61 -9.01
CA LEU A 49 -8.07 12.49 -8.50
C LEU A 49 -8.48 12.72 -7.03
N THR A 50 -7.57 13.18 -6.18
CA THR A 50 -7.89 13.51 -4.77
C THR A 50 -8.99 14.55 -4.69
N VAL A 51 -8.88 15.63 -5.46
CA VAL A 51 -9.91 16.68 -5.52
C VAL A 51 -11.23 16.14 -6.09
N GLY A 52 -11.18 15.36 -7.16
CA GLY A 52 -12.36 14.75 -7.77
C GLY A 52 -13.11 13.85 -6.79
N PHE A 53 -12.41 12.88 -6.19
CA PHE A 53 -13.01 11.96 -5.21
C PHE A 53 -13.46 12.67 -3.93
N SER A 54 -12.81 13.75 -3.51
CA SER A 54 -13.23 14.54 -2.36
C SER A 54 -14.57 15.28 -2.56
N ARG A 55 -14.93 15.56 -3.82
CA ARG A 55 -16.21 16.20 -4.20
C ARG A 55 -17.34 15.18 -4.39
N LEU A 56 -16.99 13.92 -4.69
CA LEU A 56 -17.97 12.84 -4.80
C LEU A 56 -18.48 12.45 -3.41
N ARG A 57 -19.79 12.20 -3.29
CA ARG A 57 -20.35 11.68 -2.05
C ARG A 57 -19.94 10.24 -1.83
N TYR A 58 -19.34 9.90 -0.69
CA TYR A 58 -18.90 8.53 -0.34
C TYR A 58 -20.01 7.47 -0.54
N LYS A 59 -21.27 7.84 -0.52
CA LYS A 59 -22.42 6.94 -0.75
C LYS A 59 -22.39 6.29 -2.13
N TRP A 60 -21.79 6.93 -3.14
CA TRP A 60 -21.63 6.34 -4.47
C TRP A 60 -20.69 5.13 -4.49
N LEU A 61 -19.84 4.99 -3.46
CA LEU A 61 -19.00 3.81 -3.33
C LEU A 61 -19.78 2.57 -2.92
N ILE A 62 -21.00 2.70 -2.39
CA ILE A 62 -21.85 1.55 -2.00
C ILE A 62 -22.24 0.72 -3.25
N PRO A 63 -22.92 1.27 -4.26
CA PRO A 63 -23.23 0.51 -5.47
C PRO A 63 -21.99 0.22 -6.33
N LEU A 64 -20.92 0.99 -6.19
CA LEU A 64 -19.69 0.81 -6.92
C LEU A 64 -18.82 -0.33 -6.35
N ALA A 65 -18.96 -0.70 -5.07
CA ALA A 65 -18.14 -1.72 -4.42
C ALA A 65 -18.10 -3.07 -5.16
N PRO A 66 -19.23 -3.70 -5.54
CA PRO A 66 -19.19 -4.95 -6.28
C PRO A 66 -18.55 -4.79 -7.67
N VAL A 67 -18.77 -3.64 -8.33
CA VAL A 67 -18.16 -3.34 -9.64
C VAL A 67 -16.63 -3.22 -9.51
N LEU A 68 -16.13 -2.57 -8.45
CA LEU A 68 -14.70 -2.48 -8.17
C LEU A 68 -14.08 -3.86 -7.90
N VAL A 69 -14.78 -4.72 -7.15
CA VAL A 69 -14.33 -6.10 -6.90
C VAL A 69 -14.25 -6.89 -8.19
N ILE A 70 -15.31 -6.91 -8.99
CA ILE A 70 -15.35 -7.64 -10.26
C ILE A 70 -14.31 -7.08 -11.24
N GLY A 71 -14.23 -5.77 -11.40
CA GLY A 71 -13.27 -5.12 -12.28
C GLY A 71 -11.82 -5.41 -11.86
N SER A 72 -11.51 -5.36 -10.56
CA SER A 72 -10.18 -5.70 -10.04
C SER A 72 -9.85 -7.19 -10.20
N LEU A 73 -10.84 -8.10 -10.09
CA LEU A 73 -10.68 -9.51 -10.40
C LEU A 73 -10.35 -9.74 -11.87
N ILE A 74 -11.05 -9.08 -12.79
CA ILE A 74 -10.78 -9.20 -14.23
C ILE A 74 -9.36 -8.75 -14.55
N ILE A 75 -8.95 -7.56 -14.06
CA ILE A 75 -7.60 -7.04 -14.27
C ILE A 75 -6.55 -7.94 -13.60
N GLY A 76 -6.81 -8.38 -12.37
CA GLY A 76 -5.92 -9.29 -11.63
C GLY A 76 -5.72 -10.62 -12.34
N THR A 77 -6.80 -11.23 -12.85
CA THR A 77 -6.77 -12.48 -13.61
C THR A 77 -6.07 -12.28 -14.97
N TYR A 78 -6.32 -11.18 -15.66
CA TYR A 78 -5.64 -10.86 -16.91
C TYR A 78 -4.11 -10.80 -16.70
N VAL A 79 -3.66 -10.06 -15.67
CA VAL A 79 -2.22 -9.93 -15.37
C VAL A 79 -1.63 -11.25 -14.84
N PHE A 80 -2.42 -12.07 -14.16
CA PHE A 80 -1.99 -13.39 -13.72
C PHE A 80 -1.60 -14.33 -14.88
N PHE A 81 -2.28 -14.21 -16.05
CA PHE A 81 -2.02 -15.04 -17.23
C PHE A 81 -1.18 -14.35 -18.30
N LYS A 82 -1.29 -13.03 -18.46
CA LYS A 82 -0.69 -12.27 -19.58
C LYS A 82 0.08 -11.02 -19.16
N GLY A 83 0.40 -10.85 -17.86
CA GLY A 83 1.09 -9.65 -17.37
C GLY A 83 2.56 -9.58 -17.83
N ASP A 84 3.07 -8.34 -17.93
CA ASP A 84 4.46 -8.06 -18.21
C ASP A 84 5.35 -8.52 -17.05
N VAL A 85 6.44 -9.19 -17.36
CA VAL A 85 7.42 -9.66 -16.38
C VAL A 85 8.37 -8.51 -16.04
N ILE A 86 8.24 -7.95 -14.84
CA ILE A 86 9.16 -6.93 -14.32
C ILE A 86 9.89 -7.51 -13.11
N ASN A 87 11.22 -7.54 -13.16
CA ASN A 87 12.08 -8.12 -12.11
C ASN A 87 11.67 -9.56 -11.73
N GLY A 88 11.38 -10.39 -12.72
CA GLY A 88 11.00 -11.79 -12.54
C GLY A 88 9.58 -12.02 -12.02
N ALA A 89 8.70 -11.00 -12.05
CA ALA A 89 7.31 -11.08 -11.63
C ALA A 89 6.36 -10.44 -12.65
N MET A 90 5.25 -11.09 -12.94
CA MET A 90 4.12 -10.50 -13.67
C MET A 90 3.43 -9.49 -12.76
N ARG A 91 3.87 -8.21 -12.78
CA ARG A 91 3.46 -7.20 -11.79
C ARG A 91 2.57 -6.11 -12.36
N SER A 92 2.64 -5.85 -13.64
CA SER A 92 1.94 -4.72 -14.25
C SER A 92 1.42 -5.05 -15.65
N THR A 93 0.49 -4.25 -16.09
CA THR A 93 0.07 -4.15 -17.49
C THR A 93 -0.03 -2.69 -17.85
N THR A 94 0.23 -2.36 -19.11
CA THR A 94 0.13 -0.98 -19.58
C THR A 94 -1.26 -0.75 -20.19
N ILE A 95 -2.08 0.09 -19.56
CA ILE A 95 -3.39 0.50 -20.07
C ILE A 95 -3.31 1.99 -20.40
N LEU A 96 -3.60 2.35 -21.66
CA LEU A 96 -3.54 3.74 -22.18
C LEU A 96 -2.19 4.44 -21.90
N GLY A 97 -1.08 3.69 -21.96
CA GLY A 97 0.26 4.22 -21.71
C GLY A 97 0.63 4.43 -20.22
N ILE A 98 -0.28 4.08 -19.31
CA ILE A 98 -0.03 4.14 -17.86
C ILE A 98 0.22 2.71 -17.34
N PRO A 99 1.37 2.45 -16.70
CA PRO A 99 1.60 1.15 -16.07
C PRO A 99 0.70 1.01 -14.84
N ILE A 100 -0.25 0.08 -14.91
CA ILE A 100 -1.19 -0.21 -13.83
C ILE A 100 -0.75 -1.49 -13.14
N GLN A 101 -0.60 -1.42 -11.82
CA GLN A 101 -0.31 -2.57 -10.97
C GLN A 101 -1.63 -3.03 -10.32
N PRO A 102 -2.13 -4.23 -10.66
CA PRO A 102 -3.42 -4.72 -10.14
C PRO A 102 -3.50 -4.75 -8.63
N SER A 103 -2.38 -5.04 -7.95
CA SER A 103 -2.34 -5.12 -6.48
C SER A 103 -2.82 -3.85 -5.80
N GLU A 104 -2.54 -2.67 -6.36
CA GLU A 104 -2.98 -1.39 -5.79
C GLU A 104 -4.50 -1.23 -5.89
N ILE A 105 -5.07 -1.60 -7.05
CA ILE A 105 -6.52 -1.54 -7.28
C ILE A 105 -7.23 -2.58 -6.41
N MET A 106 -6.70 -3.80 -6.32
CA MET A 106 -7.29 -4.88 -5.53
C MET A 106 -7.29 -4.56 -4.04
N LYS A 107 -6.23 -3.95 -3.49
CA LYS A 107 -6.19 -3.48 -2.10
C LYS A 107 -7.28 -2.45 -1.83
N LEU A 108 -7.43 -1.47 -2.73
CA LEU A 108 -8.45 -0.44 -2.61
C LEU A 108 -9.87 -1.00 -2.71
N ALA A 109 -10.12 -1.91 -3.68
CA ALA A 109 -11.40 -2.59 -3.82
C ALA A 109 -11.75 -3.46 -2.61
N ALA A 110 -10.77 -4.17 -2.04
CA ALA A 110 -10.94 -4.97 -0.83
C ALA A 110 -11.35 -4.11 0.37
N VAL A 111 -10.72 -2.95 0.57
CA VAL A 111 -11.08 -2.03 1.66
C VAL A 111 -12.52 -1.55 1.52
N VAL A 112 -12.93 -1.12 0.31
CA VAL A 112 -14.31 -0.68 0.06
C VAL A 112 -15.31 -1.81 0.29
N TRP A 113 -15.01 -3.01 -0.21
CA TRP A 113 -15.86 -4.20 -0.06
C TRP A 113 -16.01 -4.63 1.39
N ILE A 114 -14.90 -4.78 2.11
CA ILE A 114 -14.91 -5.22 3.51
C ILE A 114 -15.64 -4.19 4.38
N ALA A 115 -15.40 -2.89 4.17
CA ALA A 115 -16.12 -1.83 4.86
C ALA A 115 -17.65 -1.90 4.61
N LEU A 116 -18.06 -2.19 3.38
CA LEU A 116 -19.47 -2.35 3.01
C LEU A 116 -20.07 -3.59 3.67
N VAL A 117 -19.44 -4.75 3.48
CA VAL A 117 -19.97 -6.03 3.99
C VAL A 117 -20.09 -6.02 5.50
N ILE A 118 -19.05 -5.54 6.21
CA ILE A 118 -19.11 -5.44 7.67
C ILE A 118 -20.22 -4.49 8.08
N SER A 119 -20.37 -3.32 7.43
CA SER A 119 -21.42 -2.35 7.79
C SER A 119 -22.83 -2.86 7.57
N LEU A 120 -23.05 -3.74 6.58
CA LEU A 120 -24.35 -4.35 6.28
C LEU A 120 -24.67 -5.55 7.18
N THR A 121 -23.65 -6.19 7.74
CA THR A 121 -23.80 -7.43 8.51
C THR A 121 -23.52 -7.25 10.01
N GLN A 122 -23.50 -6.01 10.48
CA GLN A 122 -23.39 -5.70 11.92
C GLN A 122 -24.60 -6.21 12.69
N ILE A 123 -24.34 -6.83 13.84
CA ILE A 123 -25.33 -7.31 14.80
C ILE A 123 -24.98 -6.79 16.20
N LYS A 124 -25.89 -6.91 17.18
CA LYS A 124 -25.67 -6.39 18.55
C LYS A 124 -24.38 -6.89 19.22
N LYS A 125 -23.85 -8.06 18.85
CA LYS A 125 -22.64 -8.68 19.42
C LYS A 125 -21.47 -8.77 18.42
N GLY A 126 -21.41 -7.89 17.41
CA GLY A 126 -20.32 -7.91 16.44
C GLY A 126 -20.79 -8.05 15.01
N VAL A 127 -20.17 -8.92 14.22
CA VAL A 127 -20.46 -9.12 12.80
C VAL A 127 -21.04 -10.53 12.58
N ALA A 128 -22.11 -10.62 11.78
CA ALA A 128 -22.72 -11.90 11.43
C ALA A 128 -21.72 -12.81 10.68
N THR A 129 -21.79 -14.12 10.93
CA THR A 129 -20.87 -15.10 10.31
C THR A 129 -20.86 -15.03 8.78
N LYS A 130 -22.03 -14.76 8.16
CA LYS A 130 -22.14 -14.55 6.71
C LYS A 130 -21.24 -13.40 6.24
N GLY A 131 -21.19 -12.26 6.95
CA GLY A 131 -20.33 -11.14 6.64
C GLY A 131 -18.85 -11.50 6.73
N VAL A 132 -18.46 -12.24 7.77
CA VAL A 132 -17.07 -12.70 7.95
C VAL A 132 -16.66 -13.63 6.80
N ILE A 133 -17.54 -14.54 6.36
CA ILE A 133 -17.28 -15.43 5.22
C ILE A 133 -17.10 -14.66 3.92
N TRP A 134 -17.93 -13.64 3.64
CA TRP A 134 -17.79 -12.79 2.45
C TRP A 134 -16.48 -11.99 2.46
N CYS A 135 -16.10 -11.44 3.62
CA CYS A 135 -14.82 -10.74 3.77
C CYS A 135 -13.64 -11.71 3.56
N ALA A 136 -13.66 -12.85 4.23
CA ALA A 136 -12.66 -13.89 4.06
C ALA A 136 -12.58 -14.36 2.60
N GLY A 137 -13.68 -14.73 1.97
CA GLY A 137 -13.68 -15.15 0.56
C GLY A 137 -13.05 -14.13 -0.39
N CYS A 138 -13.34 -12.84 -0.22
CA CYS A 138 -12.72 -11.78 -1.00
C CYS A 138 -11.20 -11.75 -0.82
N VAL A 139 -10.73 -11.80 0.43
CA VAL A 139 -9.29 -11.80 0.74
C VAL A 139 -8.61 -13.05 0.19
N LEU A 140 -9.25 -14.22 0.26
CA LEU A 140 -8.72 -15.46 -0.26
C LEU A 140 -8.51 -15.39 -1.78
N ILE A 141 -9.53 -14.99 -2.51
CA ILE A 141 -9.48 -14.89 -3.98
C ILE A 141 -8.43 -13.86 -4.41
N PHE A 142 -8.45 -12.67 -3.81
CA PHE A 142 -7.48 -11.62 -4.11
C PHE A 142 -6.06 -12.02 -3.71
N GLY A 143 -5.89 -12.61 -2.53
CA GLY A 143 -4.60 -13.09 -2.05
C GLY A 143 -4.00 -14.17 -2.95
N GLY A 144 -4.80 -15.10 -3.44
CA GLY A 144 -4.38 -16.12 -4.39
C GLY A 144 -3.88 -15.53 -5.73
N LEU A 145 -4.58 -14.52 -6.26
CA LEU A 145 -4.13 -13.83 -7.47
C LEU A 145 -2.87 -12.99 -7.23
N LEU A 146 -2.76 -12.35 -6.07
CA LEU A 146 -1.62 -11.50 -5.73
C LEU A 146 -0.37 -12.29 -5.35
N TYR A 147 -0.49 -13.54 -4.91
CA TYR A 147 0.64 -14.37 -4.52
C TYR A 147 1.69 -14.50 -5.65
N LYS A 148 1.25 -14.71 -6.89
CA LYS A 148 2.14 -14.72 -8.05
C LYS A 148 2.78 -13.36 -8.34
N GLN A 149 2.15 -12.25 -7.97
CA GLN A 149 2.68 -10.91 -8.17
C GLN A 149 3.71 -10.53 -7.09
N GLY A 150 3.61 -11.10 -5.90
CA GLY A 150 4.55 -10.90 -4.79
C GLY A 150 3.93 -11.16 -3.42
N LEU A 151 4.66 -11.93 -2.63
CA LEU A 151 4.27 -12.28 -1.26
C LEU A 151 3.91 -11.04 -0.43
N THR A 152 4.68 -9.96 -0.55
CA THR A 152 4.45 -8.72 0.22
C THR A 152 3.13 -8.05 -0.13
N ASN A 153 2.71 -8.06 -1.42
CA ASN A 153 1.40 -7.53 -1.80
C ASN A 153 0.26 -8.34 -1.17
N THR A 154 0.41 -9.66 -1.12
CA THR A 154 -0.54 -10.55 -0.44
C THR A 154 -0.59 -10.26 1.05
N LEU A 155 0.57 -10.13 1.72
CA LEU A 155 0.65 -9.81 3.15
C LEU A 155 0.04 -8.43 3.46
N LEU A 156 0.27 -7.42 2.62
CA LEU A 156 -0.34 -6.10 2.77
C LEU A 156 -1.85 -6.14 2.62
N LEU A 157 -2.37 -6.88 1.63
CA LEU A 157 -3.80 -7.09 1.47
C LEU A 157 -4.40 -7.77 2.70
N MET A 158 -3.79 -8.87 3.15
CA MET A 158 -4.25 -9.63 4.32
C MET A 158 -4.18 -8.76 5.58
N GLY A 159 -3.06 -8.09 5.83
CA GLY A 159 -2.88 -7.23 7.00
C GLY A 159 -3.89 -6.08 7.05
N THR A 160 -4.11 -5.40 5.92
CA THR A 160 -5.13 -4.34 5.81
C THR A 160 -6.53 -4.88 6.06
N SER A 161 -6.86 -6.00 5.45
CA SER A 161 -8.19 -6.63 5.56
C SER A 161 -8.46 -7.13 6.98
N PHE A 162 -7.48 -7.78 7.60
CA PHE A 162 -7.59 -8.28 8.97
C PHE A 162 -7.68 -7.13 9.98
N ALA A 163 -6.86 -6.09 9.82
CA ALA A 163 -6.98 -4.89 10.65
C ALA A 163 -8.38 -4.27 10.54
N LEU A 164 -8.94 -4.20 9.31
CA LEU A 164 -10.27 -3.65 9.10
C LEU A 164 -11.38 -4.56 9.68
N MET A 165 -11.22 -5.87 9.64
CA MET A 165 -12.15 -6.81 10.30
C MET A 165 -12.13 -6.64 11.83
N LEU A 166 -10.97 -6.46 12.44
CA LEU A 166 -10.84 -6.20 13.88
C LEU A 166 -11.47 -4.86 14.27
N ILE A 167 -11.15 -3.78 13.53
CA ILE A 167 -11.73 -2.44 13.73
C ILE A 167 -13.25 -2.48 13.54
N GLY A 168 -13.73 -3.31 12.62
CA GLY A 168 -15.15 -3.50 12.34
C GLY A 168 -15.92 -4.30 13.38
N GLY A 169 -15.25 -4.78 14.44
CA GLY A 169 -15.87 -5.50 15.55
C GLY A 169 -16.17 -6.97 15.27
N VAL A 170 -15.39 -7.61 14.40
CA VAL A 170 -15.48 -9.07 14.24
C VAL A 170 -15.07 -9.75 15.54
N GLU A 171 -15.89 -10.68 16.04
CA GLU A 171 -15.62 -11.43 17.27
C GLU A 171 -14.28 -12.17 17.15
N MET A 172 -13.45 -12.11 18.20
CA MET A 172 -12.12 -12.69 18.20
C MET A 172 -12.13 -14.20 17.86
N LYS A 173 -13.14 -14.94 18.28
CA LYS A 173 -13.29 -16.37 17.93
C LYS A 173 -13.41 -16.57 16.42
N LYS A 174 -14.26 -15.79 15.75
CA LYS A 174 -14.47 -15.86 14.29
C LYS A 174 -13.20 -15.39 13.54
N PHE A 175 -12.56 -14.35 14.06
CA PHE A 175 -11.30 -13.85 13.50
C PHE A 175 -10.18 -14.89 13.55
N LEU A 176 -9.97 -15.52 14.71
CA LEU A 176 -8.98 -16.60 14.88
C LEU A 176 -9.30 -17.82 14.00
N THR A 177 -10.59 -18.16 13.82
CA THR A 177 -10.99 -19.23 12.90
C THR A 177 -10.59 -18.89 11.46
N VAL A 178 -10.84 -17.66 11.01
CA VAL A 178 -10.41 -17.20 9.68
C VAL A 178 -8.89 -17.29 9.56
N LEU A 179 -8.15 -16.80 10.53
CA LEU A 179 -6.69 -16.85 10.54
C LEU A 179 -6.16 -18.30 10.49
N ALA A 180 -6.74 -19.20 11.27
CA ALA A 180 -6.38 -20.62 11.24
C ALA A 180 -6.66 -21.27 9.87
N VAL A 181 -7.79 -20.98 9.25
CA VAL A 181 -8.12 -21.48 7.90
C VAL A 181 -7.08 -20.98 6.89
N TYR A 182 -6.69 -19.70 6.94
CA TYR A 182 -5.66 -19.18 6.04
C TYR A 182 -4.29 -19.82 6.28
N ALA A 183 -3.92 -20.02 7.54
CA ALA A 183 -2.69 -20.72 7.90
C ALA A 183 -2.67 -22.16 7.37
N CYS A 184 -3.78 -22.89 7.51
CA CYS A 184 -3.92 -24.24 6.97
C CYS A 184 -3.85 -24.26 5.43
N LEU A 185 -4.57 -23.37 4.75
CA LEU A 185 -4.57 -23.30 3.28
C LEU A 185 -3.17 -22.89 2.75
N GLY A 186 -2.53 -21.92 3.40
CA GLY A 186 -1.16 -21.50 3.06
C GLY A 186 -0.15 -22.61 3.28
N GLY A 187 -0.25 -23.33 4.41
CA GLY A 187 0.60 -24.48 4.71
C GLY A 187 0.40 -25.64 3.73
N ALA A 188 -0.84 -25.96 3.40
CA ALA A 188 -1.17 -26.98 2.40
C ALA A 188 -0.65 -26.60 1.01
N TYR A 189 -0.79 -25.33 0.61
CA TYR A 189 -0.25 -24.83 -0.64
C TYR A 189 1.29 -24.90 -0.68
N LEU A 190 1.98 -24.50 0.37
CA LEU A 190 3.43 -24.59 0.47
C LEU A 190 3.93 -26.04 0.43
N GLY A 191 3.21 -26.94 1.09
CA GLY A 191 3.48 -28.39 1.05
C GLY A 191 3.32 -28.96 -0.38
N TYR A 192 2.23 -28.63 -1.05
CA TYR A 192 1.98 -29.02 -2.44
C TYR A 192 3.03 -28.44 -3.39
N ALA A 193 3.34 -27.16 -3.27
CA ALA A 193 4.34 -26.50 -4.09
C ALA A 193 5.73 -27.13 -3.91
N LYS A 194 6.09 -27.49 -2.66
CA LYS A 194 7.34 -28.20 -2.39
C LYS A 194 7.38 -29.61 -3.02
N ALA A 195 6.27 -30.31 -2.99
CA ALA A 195 6.16 -31.65 -3.57
C ALA A 195 6.14 -31.64 -5.12
N SER A 196 5.62 -30.56 -5.70
CA SER A 196 5.44 -30.42 -7.18
C SER A 196 6.61 -29.74 -7.88
N THR A 197 7.59 -29.18 -7.14
CA THR A 197 8.78 -28.53 -7.75
C THR A 197 9.75 -29.60 -8.23
N PRO A 198 10.15 -29.60 -9.53
CA PRO A 198 11.21 -30.48 -10.01
C PRO A 198 12.49 -30.21 -9.23
N ASN A 199 13.15 -31.27 -8.78
CA ASN A 199 14.45 -31.17 -8.10
C ASN A 199 15.56 -31.06 -9.17
N TYR A 200 15.88 -29.83 -9.58
CA TYR A 200 17.01 -29.59 -10.48
C TYR A 200 18.33 -29.64 -9.71
N SER A 201 19.35 -30.30 -10.28
CA SER A 201 20.72 -30.24 -9.76
C SER A 201 21.25 -28.80 -9.83
N GLU A 202 22.30 -28.47 -9.09
CA GLU A 202 22.89 -27.12 -9.12
C GLU A 202 23.44 -26.79 -10.52
N GLU A 203 24.00 -27.78 -11.23
CA GLU A 203 24.47 -27.63 -12.61
C GLU A 203 23.32 -27.37 -13.58
N GLU A 204 22.20 -28.07 -13.42
CA GLU A 204 20.99 -27.84 -14.23
C GLU A 204 20.34 -26.49 -13.95
N LYS A 205 20.35 -26.03 -12.70
CA LYS A 205 19.91 -24.67 -12.35
C LYS A 205 20.75 -23.59 -13.02
N ALA A 206 22.07 -23.76 -13.01
CA ALA A 206 22.99 -22.87 -13.71
C ALA A 206 22.74 -22.87 -15.23
N HIS A 207 22.48 -24.02 -15.81
CA HIS A 207 22.15 -24.17 -17.24
C HIS A 207 20.81 -23.52 -17.58
N ILE A 208 19.77 -23.66 -16.72
CA ILE A 208 18.45 -23.00 -16.89
C ILE A 208 18.59 -21.47 -16.80
N VAL A 209 19.43 -20.97 -15.89
CA VAL A 209 19.71 -19.52 -15.78
C VAL A 209 20.39 -18.99 -17.04
N ALA A 210 21.29 -19.75 -17.62
CA ALA A 210 22.05 -19.33 -18.79
C ALA A 210 21.26 -19.45 -20.11
N THR A 211 20.44 -20.48 -20.25
CA THR A 211 19.81 -20.85 -21.54
C THR A 211 18.28 -20.75 -21.54
N GLY A 212 17.64 -20.67 -20.39
CA GLY A 212 16.18 -20.74 -20.23
C GLY A 212 15.60 -22.14 -20.51
N LYS A 213 16.44 -23.18 -20.57
CA LYS A 213 16.04 -24.56 -20.87
C LYS A 213 16.67 -25.53 -19.87
N ASN A 214 15.93 -26.63 -19.55
CA ASN A 214 16.49 -27.75 -18.80
C ASN A 214 17.43 -28.60 -19.67
N PHE A 215 18.09 -29.58 -19.08
CA PHE A 215 18.97 -30.49 -19.84
C PHE A 215 18.24 -31.32 -20.90
N ALA A 216 16.91 -31.47 -20.77
CA ALA A 216 16.07 -32.10 -21.79
C ALA A 216 15.72 -31.17 -22.96
N GLY A 217 16.16 -29.90 -22.94
CA GLY A 217 15.92 -28.92 -24.00
C GLY A 217 14.54 -28.26 -23.93
N GLU A 218 13.75 -28.57 -22.90
CA GLU A 218 12.44 -27.95 -22.67
C GLU A 218 12.61 -26.56 -22.04
N VAL A 219 11.72 -25.61 -22.41
CA VAL A 219 11.70 -24.29 -21.79
C VAL A 219 11.40 -24.44 -20.31
N ALA A 220 12.41 -24.23 -19.48
CA ALA A 220 12.31 -24.30 -18.04
C ALA A 220 12.59 -22.92 -17.42
N THR A 221 11.69 -22.49 -16.56
CA THR A 221 11.91 -21.33 -15.70
C THR A 221 12.10 -21.83 -14.28
N LEU A 222 13.17 -21.42 -13.65
CA LEU A 222 13.34 -21.71 -12.22
C LEU A 222 12.14 -21.18 -11.45
N PRO A 223 11.53 -22.02 -10.58
CA PRO A 223 10.37 -21.61 -9.81
C PRO A 223 10.70 -20.33 -9.04
N ARG A 224 9.80 -19.34 -9.10
CA ARG A 224 9.93 -18.07 -8.39
C ARG A 224 10.09 -18.24 -6.87
N GLU A 225 9.63 -19.36 -6.34
CA GLU A 225 9.82 -19.75 -4.95
C GLU A 225 11.31 -19.81 -4.56
N GLY A 226 12.19 -20.18 -5.48
CA GLY A 226 13.65 -20.15 -5.26
C GLY A 226 14.16 -18.75 -4.94
N THR A 227 13.70 -17.72 -5.66
CA THR A 227 14.10 -16.31 -5.42
C THR A 227 13.53 -15.78 -4.11
N GLN A 228 12.30 -16.11 -3.77
CA GLN A 228 11.69 -15.70 -2.49
C GLN A 228 12.32 -16.46 -1.32
N LYS A 229 12.52 -17.79 -1.48
CA LYS A 229 13.20 -18.61 -0.47
C LYS A 229 14.63 -18.13 -0.21
N SER A 230 15.40 -17.81 -1.26
CA SER A 230 16.77 -17.31 -1.11
C SER A 230 16.82 -15.94 -0.40
N ARG A 231 15.84 -15.05 -0.65
CA ARG A 231 15.74 -13.78 0.05
C ARG A 231 15.37 -13.95 1.52
N ILE A 232 14.44 -14.84 1.82
CA ILE A 232 14.05 -15.16 3.20
C ILE A 232 15.19 -15.88 3.93
N ALA A 233 15.83 -16.87 3.28
CA ALA A 233 16.97 -17.60 3.84
C ALA A 233 18.13 -16.64 4.17
N ARG A 234 18.46 -15.74 3.26
CA ARG A 234 19.50 -14.72 3.46
C ARG A 234 19.14 -13.73 4.56
N TRP A 235 17.85 -13.35 4.66
CA TRP A 235 17.38 -12.47 5.73
C TRP A 235 17.42 -13.14 7.11
N LEU A 236 17.22 -14.47 7.17
CA LEU A 236 17.30 -15.29 8.39
C LEU A 236 18.72 -15.73 8.73
N ASP A 237 19.66 -15.55 7.80
CA ASP A 237 21.05 -15.94 8.02
C ASP A 237 21.77 -14.88 8.86
N ASP A 238 22.00 -15.23 10.11
CA ASP A 238 22.70 -14.38 11.08
C ASP A 238 24.19 -14.79 11.23
N SER A 239 24.72 -15.64 10.35
CA SER A 239 26.13 -16.10 10.40
C SER A 239 27.14 -14.96 10.26
N ILE A 240 26.80 -13.93 9.47
CA ILE A 240 27.56 -12.69 9.31
C ILE A 240 26.60 -11.51 9.55
N PRO A 241 26.98 -10.51 10.36
CA PRO A 241 26.17 -9.32 10.56
C PRO A 241 25.77 -8.71 9.21
N LYS A 242 24.51 -8.31 9.07
CA LYS A 242 23.94 -7.81 7.79
C LYS A 242 24.74 -6.65 7.19
N TYR A 243 25.43 -5.88 8.04
CA TYR A 243 26.23 -4.71 7.64
C TYR A 243 27.68 -5.07 7.21
N ASP A 244 28.16 -6.27 7.56
CA ASP A 244 29.54 -6.72 7.30
C ASP A 244 29.60 -7.68 6.11
N GLN A 245 28.47 -7.98 5.48
CA GLN A 245 28.42 -8.87 4.33
C GLN A 245 29.11 -8.23 3.13
N THR A 246 29.90 -9.03 2.39
CA THR A 246 30.50 -8.59 1.12
C THR A 246 29.43 -8.26 0.10
N ILE A 247 29.63 -7.17 -0.65
CA ILE A 247 28.68 -6.71 -1.67
C ILE A 247 28.75 -7.64 -2.89
N VAL A 248 27.68 -8.37 -3.13
CA VAL A 248 27.46 -9.20 -4.31
C VAL A 248 26.24 -8.71 -5.09
N SER A 249 26.03 -9.21 -6.29
CA SER A 249 24.89 -8.80 -7.15
C SER A 249 23.53 -8.95 -6.44
N GLU A 250 23.38 -10.00 -5.64
CA GLU A 250 22.16 -10.40 -4.98
C GLU A 250 21.79 -9.51 -3.77
N ASN A 251 22.77 -9.01 -3.01
CA ASN A 251 22.57 -8.19 -1.81
C ASN A 251 22.89 -6.71 -2.02
N ARG A 252 23.25 -6.33 -3.23
CA ARG A 252 23.73 -4.99 -3.58
C ARG A 252 22.76 -3.87 -3.13
N GLN A 253 21.45 -4.07 -3.34
CA GLN A 253 20.44 -3.11 -2.95
C GLN A 253 20.36 -2.92 -1.44
N GLU A 254 20.45 -4.03 -0.69
CA GLU A 254 20.41 -4.03 0.77
C GLU A 254 21.62 -3.31 1.33
N GLN A 255 22.82 -3.68 0.87
CA GLN A 255 24.07 -3.12 1.38
C GLN A 255 24.18 -1.60 1.15
N TYR A 256 23.87 -1.13 -0.06
CA TYR A 256 23.85 0.31 -0.33
C TYR A 256 22.74 1.05 0.41
N SER A 257 21.62 0.40 0.70
CA SER A 257 20.58 0.97 1.55
C SER A 257 21.07 1.19 2.98
N TYR A 258 21.80 0.21 3.55
CA TYR A 258 22.38 0.34 4.90
C TYR A 258 23.48 1.42 4.93
N MET A 259 24.32 1.48 3.89
CA MET A 259 25.33 2.54 3.75
C MET A 259 24.71 3.93 3.67
N ALA A 260 23.62 4.10 2.90
CA ALA A 260 22.90 5.36 2.81
C ALA A 260 22.38 5.80 4.19
N GLN A 261 21.73 4.90 4.92
CA GLN A 261 21.23 5.18 6.26
C GLN A 261 22.37 5.51 7.26
N ALA A 262 23.49 4.78 7.20
CA ALA A 262 24.65 5.05 8.04
C ALA A 262 25.28 6.42 7.70
N ASN A 263 25.38 6.76 6.42
CA ASN A 263 25.91 8.06 5.97
C ASN A 263 25.06 9.25 6.42
N GLY A 264 23.75 9.07 6.54
CA GLY A 264 22.81 10.10 7.01
C GLY A 264 23.03 10.49 8.47
N GLY A 265 23.42 9.55 9.32
CA GLY A 265 23.57 9.81 10.76
C GLY A 265 22.29 10.39 11.38
N ILE A 266 22.44 11.33 12.31
CA ILE A 266 21.30 11.95 13.02
C ILE A 266 20.65 13.07 12.18
N THR A 267 21.45 13.95 11.59
CA THR A 267 21.00 15.21 10.97
C THR A 267 20.94 15.20 9.45
N GLY A 268 21.54 14.20 8.80
CA GLY A 268 21.57 14.06 7.35
C GLY A 268 22.63 14.89 6.65
N LYS A 269 22.69 14.70 5.32
CA LYS A 269 23.65 15.36 4.42
C LYS A 269 23.05 16.50 3.60
N LEU A 270 21.76 16.75 3.73
CA LEU A 270 20.90 17.61 2.92
C LEU A 270 20.58 17.02 1.53
N PRO A 271 19.36 17.30 1.00
CA PRO A 271 18.94 16.84 -0.31
C PRO A 271 19.91 17.25 -1.44
N GLY A 272 20.21 16.30 -2.32
CA GLY A 272 21.16 16.48 -3.41
C GLY A 272 22.62 16.13 -3.07
N ASN A 273 22.95 15.90 -1.81
CA ASN A 273 24.30 15.50 -1.37
C ASN A 273 24.41 14.01 -1.03
N SER A 274 23.40 13.21 -1.35
CA SER A 274 23.43 11.76 -1.18
C SER A 274 24.56 11.14 -1.98
N ARG A 275 25.40 10.32 -1.33
CA ARG A 275 26.50 9.59 -1.94
C ARG A 275 26.02 8.29 -2.57
N GLU A 276 25.03 7.65 -1.94
CA GLU A 276 24.60 6.32 -2.33
C GLU A 276 23.53 6.33 -3.42
N THR A 277 22.91 7.45 -3.72
CA THR A 277 21.92 7.59 -4.81
C THR A 277 22.44 7.05 -6.16
N ALA A 278 23.71 7.35 -6.49
CA ALA A 278 24.32 6.89 -7.73
C ALA A 278 24.63 5.38 -7.74
N ARG A 279 24.78 4.75 -6.58
CA ARG A 279 25.16 3.35 -6.42
C ARG A 279 23.96 2.43 -6.16
N LEU A 280 22.91 2.96 -5.51
CA LEU A 280 21.72 2.21 -5.11
C LEU A 280 20.79 2.01 -6.32
N PRO A 281 20.61 0.77 -6.80
CA PRO A 281 19.64 0.51 -7.86
C PRO A 281 18.22 0.76 -7.37
N LEU A 282 17.39 1.44 -8.19
CA LEU A 282 16.00 1.77 -7.86
C LEU A 282 15.84 2.63 -6.58
N ALA A 283 16.81 3.49 -6.27
CA ALA A 283 16.80 4.41 -5.14
C ALA A 283 15.49 5.21 -5.04
N PHE A 284 15.02 5.74 -6.17
CA PHE A 284 13.81 6.55 -6.29
C PHE A 284 12.48 5.77 -6.18
N SER A 285 12.51 4.44 -6.18
CA SER A 285 11.31 3.58 -6.14
C SER A 285 11.26 2.77 -4.85
N ASP A 286 12.07 1.73 -4.81
CA ASP A 286 11.99 0.68 -3.80
C ASP A 286 12.80 0.98 -2.53
N TYR A 287 13.72 1.95 -2.60
CA TYR A 287 14.65 2.31 -1.51
C TYR A 287 14.68 3.81 -1.19
N ILE A 288 13.62 4.54 -1.58
CA ILE A 288 13.58 6.01 -1.38
C ILE A 288 13.73 6.40 0.10
N PHE A 289 13.24 5.58 1.04
CA PHE A 289 13.39 5.85 2.45
C PHE A 289 14.86 5.86 2.92
N ALA A 290 15.73 5.05 2.30
CA ALA A 290 17.17 5.09 2.60
C ALA A 290 17.79 6.42 2.20
N ILE A 291 17.38 6.98 1.06
CA ILE A 291 17.84 8.30 0.60
C ILE A 291 17.30 9.42 1.48
N ILE A 292 16.01 9.32 1.91
CA ILE A 292 15.43 10.26 2.87
C ILE A 292 16.24 10.28 4.17
N VAL A 293 16.65 9.11 4.67
CA VAL A 293 17.49 9.02 5.87
C VAL A 293 18.91 9.52 5.59
N GLU A 294 19.47 9.32 4.40
CA GLU A 294 20.77 9.90 4.05
C GLU A 294 20.71 11.43 3.97
N ASP A 295 19.66 11.99 3.39
CA ASP A 295 19.49 13.42 3.17
C ASP A 295 19.09 14.19 4.43
N TRP A 296 18.15 13.65 5.23
CA TRP A 296 17.58 14.33 6.41
C TRP A 296 17.96 13.69 7.74
N GLY A 297 18.76 12.63 7.73
CA GLY A 297 19.16 11.89 8.91
C GLY A 297 18.03 11.05 9.52
N LEU A 298 18.34 10.46 10.65
CA LEU A 298 17.36 9.71 11.46
C LEU A 298 16.16 10.59 11.86
N VAL A 299 16.38 11.88 12.11
CA VAL A 299 15.33 12.84 12.48
C VAL A 299 14.31 12.96 11.35
N GLY A 300 14.76 13.08 10.08
CA GLY A 300 13.87 13.14 8.93
C GLY A 300 13.08 11.85 8.74
N GLY A 301 13.74 10.70 8.90
CA GLY A 301 13.07 9.39 8.84
C GLY A 301 11.98 9.24 9.91
N LEU A 302 12.25 9.63 11.16
CA LEU A 302 11.28 9.60 12.25
C LEU A 302 10.14 10.61 12.04
N PHE A 303 10.44 11.78 11.51
CA PHE A 303 9.41 12.78 11.19
C PHE A 303 8.45 12.26 10.10
N LEU A 304 8.98 11.60 9.08
CA LEU A 304 8.18 10.98 8.04
C LEU A 304 7.31 9.84 8.58
N LEU A 305 7.87 8.97 9.43
CA LEU A 305 7.11 7.94 10.14
C LEU A 305 5.98 8.57 10.96
N GLY A 306 6.30 9.64 11.72
CA GLY A 306 5.34 10.41 12.50
C GLY A 306 4.19 10.96 11.64
N ALA A 307 4.47 11.43 10.41
CA ALA A 307 3.46 11.93 9.49
C ALA A 307 2.46 10.83 9.07
N TYR A 308 2.93 9.61 8.77
CA TYR A 308 2.03 8.48 8.48
C TYR A 308 1.23 8.05 9.72
N LEU A 309 1.83 8.01 10.90
CA LEU A 309 1.09 7.70 12.13
C LEU A 309 0.07 8.79 12.49
N ALA A 310 0.41 10.06 12.25
CA ALA A 310 -0.54 11.17 12.40
C ALA A 310 -1.74 11.04 11.43
N LEU A 311 -1.53 10.54 10.20
CA LEU A 311 -2.60 10.23 9.27
C LEU A 311 -3.57 9.20 9.86
N LEU A 312 -3.05 8.13 10.47
CA LEU A 312 -3.87 7.09 11.12
C LEU A 312 -4.67 7.67 12.30
N GLY A 313 -4.02 8.45 13.17
CA GLY A 313 -4.69 9.12 14.29
C GLY A 313 -5.80 10.07 13.82
N ARG A 314 -5.55 10.82 12.73
CA ARG A 314 -6.58 11.70 12.14
C ARG A 314 -7.74 10.92 11.50
N ALA A 315 -7.46 9.80 10.88
CA ALA A 315 -8.49 8.89 10.36
C ALA A 315 -9.38 8.36 11.51
N GLY A 316 -8.77 7.95 12.63
CA GLY A 316 -9.48 7.55 13.84
C GLY A 316 -10.40 8.66 14.38
N ALA A 317 -9.89 9.89 14.46
CA ALA A 317 -10.68 11.05 14.88
C ALA A 317 -11.84 11.38 13.94
N ILE A 318 -11.76 11.05 12.66
CA ILE A 318 -12.88 11.21 11.71
C ILE A 318 -13.87 10.06 11.87
N ALA A 319 -13.36 8.83 11.98
CA ALA A 319 -14.18 7.64 12.15
C ALA A 319 -15.04 7.71 13.39
N SER A 320 -14.49 8.20 14.52
CA SER A 320 -15.24 8.38 15.78
C SER A 320 -16.38 9.40 15.68
N ARG A 321 -16.31 10.34 14.73
CA ARG A 321 -17.36 11.34 14.48
C ARG A 321 -18.41 10.88 13.46
N CYS A 322 -18.26 9.71 12.86
CA CYS A 322 -19.22 9.15 11.92
C CYS A 322 -20.34 8.45 12.65
N SER A 323 -21.61 8.78 12.33
CA SER A 323 -22.79 8.12 12.90
C SER A 323 -23.11 6.75 12.27
N ARG A 324 -22.44 6.38 11.19
CA ARG A 324 -22.67 5.12 10.47
C ARG A 324 -21.39 4.33 10.34
N ALA A 325 -21.48 2.99 10.39
CA ALA A 325 -20.33 2.10 10.31
C ALA A 325 -19.58 2.18 8.97
N PHE A 326 -20.29 2.24 7.84
CA PHE A 326 -19.65 2.24 6.51
C PHE A 326 -18.63 3.37 6.32
N PRO A 327 -18.96 4.67 6.51
CA PRO A 327 -17.96 5.72 6.35
C PRO A 327 -16.83 5.65 7.38
N ALA A 328 -17.10 5.21 8.62
CA ALA A 328 -16.08 5.03 9.65
C ALA A 328 -15.06 3.97 9.24
N LEU A 329 -15.54 2.79 8.82
CA LEU A 329 -14.69 1.70 8.35
C LEU A 329 -13.94 2.05 7.07
N LEU A 330 -14.58 2.78 6.16
CA LEU A 330 -13.97 3.22 4.91
C LEU A 330 -12.76 4.14 5.15
N VAL A 331 -12.89 5.13 6.03
CA VAL A 331 -11.79 6.03 6.39
C VAL A 331 -10.67 5.27 7.09
N MET A 332 -11.00 4.43 8.06
CA MET A 332 -10.01 3.63 8.77
C MET A 332 -9.28 2.67 7.84
N GLY A 333 -10.01 1.97 6.96
CA GLY A 333 -9.42 1.04 6.01
C GLY A 333 -8.47 1.70 5.03
N MET A 334 -8.83 2.88 4.50
CA MET A 334 -7.95 3.66 3.61
C MET A 334 -6.68 4.12 4.33
N ALA A 335 -6.80 4.61 5.57
CA ALA A 335 -5.65 5.03 6.36
C ALA A 335 -4.74 3.86 6.73
N VAL A 336 -5.32 2.74 7.19
CA VAL A 336 -4.57 1.51 7.52
C VAL A 336 -3.82 0.99 6.30
N MET A 337 -4.46 0.97 5.12
CA MET A 337 -3.83 0.53 3.87
C MET A 337 -2.58 1.35 3.56
N ILE A 338 -2.66 2.69 3.65
CA ILE A 338 -1.55 3.60 3.37
C ILE A 338 -0.45 3.43 4.41
N VAL A 339 -0.81 3.46 5.69
CA VAL A 339 0.17 3.40 6.80
C VAL A 339 0.87 2.05 6.84
N LEU A 340 0.13 0.96 6.67
CA LEU A 340 0.71 -0.37 6.66
C LEU A 340 1.71 -0.54 5.51
N GLN A 341 1.39 -0.02 4.31
CA GLN A 341 2.31 -0.04 3.17
C GLN A 341 3.57 0.80 3.44
N ALA A 342 3.43 1.97 4.08
CA ALA A 342 4.57 2.80 4.47
C ALA A 342 5.46 2.10 5.50
N LEU A 343 4.87 1.50 6.54
CA LEU A 343 5.61 0.74 7.55
C LEU A 343 6.35 -0.46 6.96
N PHE A 344 5.71 -1.21 6.05
CA PHE A 344 6.37 -2.31 5.34
C PHE A 344 7.54 -1.84 4.48
N HIS A 345 7.38 -0.73 3.76
CA HIS A 345 8.48 -0.15 2.99
C HIS A 345 9.66 0.24 3.90
N MET A 346 9.39 0.95 5.00
CA MET A 346 10.43 1.33 5.97
C MET A 346 11.10 0.10 6.60
N ALA A 347 10.32 -0.92 6.99
CA ALA A 347 10.83 -2.17 7.57
C ALA A 347 11.71 -2.97 6.59
N ILE A 348 11.38 -2.97 5.29
CA ILE A 348 12.20 -3.60 4.25
C ILE A 348 13.52 -2.85 4.09
N VAL A 349 13.47 -1.52 3.98
CA VAL A 349 14.64 -0.67 3.73
C VAL A 349 15.61 -0.67 4.91
N THR A 350 15.11 -0.80 6.14
CA THR A 350 15.91 -0.93 7.37
C THR A 350 16.37 -2.37 7.66
N GLY A 351 16.01 -3.35 6.82
CA GLY A 351 16.41 -4.75 7.01
C GLY A 351 15.63 -5.52 8.07
N VAL A 352 14.60 -4.91 8.67
CA VAL A 352 13.67 -5.59 9.61
C VAL A 352 12.82 -6.65 8.91
N PHE A 353 12.56 -6.46 7.60
CA PHE A 353 11.81 -7.38 6.75
C PHE A 353 12.63 -7.79 5.52
N PRO A 354 12.39 -8.98 4.95
CA PRO A 354 13.10 -9.41 3.74
C PRO A 354 12.81 -8.50 2.55
N VAL A 355 13.79 -8.35 1.68
CA VAL A 355 13.74 -7.44 0.52
C VAL A 355 12.55 -7.73 -0.38
N SER A 356 11.80 -6.67 -0.66
CA SER A 356 10.66 -6.67 -1.56
C SER A 356 10.49 -5.28 -2.19
N GLY A 357 10.14 -5.22 -3.46
CA GLY A 357 9.91 -3.96 -4.18
C GLY A 357 8.53 -3.38 -3.85
N GLN A 358 8.39 -2.75 -2.70
CA GLN A 358 7.17 -2.03 -2.30
C GLN A 358 7.42 -0.53 -2.33
N PRO A 359 6.62 0.25 -3.06
CA PRO A 359 6.79 1.70 -3.08
C PRO A 359 6.30 2.34 -1.78
N LEU A 360 6.96 3.41 -1.34
CA LEU A 360 6.50 4.28 -0.27
C LEU A 360 5.33 5.13 -0.77
N PRO A 361 4.14 5.08 -0.14
CA PRO A 361 2.94 5.77 -0.62
C PRO A 361 3.15 7.27 -0.84
N LEU A 362 2.75 7.80 -1.99
CA LEU A 362 2.92 9.18 -2.49
C LEU A 362 4.36 9.64 -2.75
N ILE A 363 5.36 9.04 -2.12
CA ILE A 363 6.75 9.53 -2.20
C ILE A 363 7.53 8.80 -3.28
N SER A 364 7.48 7.45 -3.31
CA SER A 364 8.18 6.68 -4.33
C SER A 364 7.66 6.97 -5.73
N LYS A 365 8.54 6.83 -6.72
CA LYS A 365 8.19 6.84 -8.13
C LYS A 365 7.42 5.56 -8.51
N GLY A 366 6.13 5.54 -8.23
CA GLY A 366 5.23 4.45 -8.56
C GLY A 366 3.91 5.00 -9.09
N GLY A 367 3.72 5.06 -10.42
CA GLY A 367 2.54 5.70 -11.01
C GLY A 367 1.22 5.16 -10.47
N SER A 368 1.05 3.83 -10.43
CA SER A 368 -0.17 3.19 -9.90
C SER A 368 -0.34 3.38 -8.38
N SER A 369 0.76 3.38 -7.61
CA SER A 369 0.71 3.59 -6.17
C SER A 369 0.29 5.03 -5.84
N ILE A 370 0.79 6.03 -6.58
CA ILE A 370 0.38 7.44 -6.44
C ILE A 370 -1.12 7.58 -6.72
N ILE A 371 -1.62 6.98 -7.81
CA ILE A 371 -3.03 7.02 -8.18
C ILE A 371 -3.90 6.40 -7.08
N ALA A 372 -3.58 5.17 -6.64
CA ALA A 372 -4.36 4.47 -5.63
C ALA A 372 -4.36 5.22 -4.28
N THR A 373 -3.21 5.71 -3.85
CA THR A 373 -3.08 6.47 -2.61
C THR A 373 -3.83 7.80 -2.69
N SER A 374 -3.77 8.50 -3.83
CA SER A 374 -4.51 9.74 -4.06
C SER A 374 -6.02 9.53 -4.05
N ILE A 375 -6.52 8.44 -4.63
CA ILE A 375 -7.93 8.06 -4.55
C ILE A 375 -8.31 7.79 -3.08
N ALA A 376 -7.49 7.06 -2.34
CA ALA A 376 -7.72 6.78 -0.92
C ALA A 376 -7.80 8.07 -0.09
N PHE A 377 -6.90 9.04 -0.30
CA PHE A 377 -6.99 10.36 0.31
C PHE A 377 -8.26 11.10 -0.08
N GLY A 378 -8.64 11.08 -1.37
CA GLY A 378 -9.89 11.68 -1.85
C GLY A 378 -11.13 11.10 -1.18
N ILE A 379 -11.17 9.78 -0.99
CA ILE A 379 -12.25 9.08 -0.27
C ILE A 379 -12.29 9.51 1.21
N MET A 380 -11.14 9.55 1.89
CA MET A 380 -11.08 10.02 3.28
C MET A 380 -11.56 11.47 3.42
N LEU A 381 -11.22 12.34 2.47
CA LEU A 381 -11.70 13.72 2.41
C LEU A 381 -13.22 13.79 2.19
N SER A 382 -13.75 12.98 1.27
CA SER A 382 -15.19 12.86 1.01
C SER A 382 -15.96 12.48 2.27
N VAL A 383 -15.52 11.44 2.98
CA VAL A 383 -16.17 11.01 4.21
C VAL A 383 -16.16 12.12 5.26
N SER A 384 -15.01 12.75 5.49
CA SER A 384 -14.94 13.86 6.44
C SER A 384 -15.87 15.01 6.08
N ARG A 385 -16.00 15.32 4.79
CA ARG A 385 -16.85 16.43 4.34
C ARG A 385 -18.33 16.09 4.46
N PHE A 386 -18.74 14.90 4.02
CA PHE A 386 -20.15 14.56 3.89
C PHE A 386 -20.72 13.79 5.09
N ALA A 387 -19.93 12.98 5.80
CA ALA A 387 -20.43 12.25 6.97
C ALA A 387 -20.37 13.09 8.24
N VAL A 388 -19.23 13.73 8.51
CA VAL A 388 -19.04 14.51 9.74
C VAL A 388 -19.81 15.82 9.71
N GLN A 389 -19.83 16.55 8.58
CA GLN A 389 -20.59 17.79 8.47
C GLN A 389 -22.11 17.56 8.51
N SER A 390 -22.59 16.45 7.96
CA SER A 390 -24.01 16.09 8.02
C SER A 390 -24.47 15.85 9.47
N ASN A 391 -23.61 15.28 10.32
CA ASN A 391 -23.93 15.09 11.74
C ASN A 391 -24.00 16.40 12.49
N LYS A 392 -23.01 17.28 12.33
CA LYS A 392 -23.06 18.62 12.93
C LYS A 392 -24.33 19.37 12.55
N ARG A 393 -24.78 19.29 11.31
CA ARG A 393 -25.99 19.94 10.84
C ARG A 393 -27.26 19.36 11.48
N LYS A 394 -27.25 18.05 11.78
CA LYS A 394 -28.36 17.42 12.51
C LYS A 394 -28.39 17.81 13.98
N GLU A 395 -27.23 17.87 14.64
CA GLU A 395 -27.10 18.33 16.03
C GLU A 395 -27.58 19.77 16.16
N VAL A 396 -27.10 20.67 15.30
CA VAL A 396 -27.57 22.08 15.28
C VAL A 396 -29.07 22.18 15.01
N ASN A 397 -29.62 21.39 14.09
CA ASN A 397 -31.08 21.43 13.84
C ASN A 397 -31.88 20.83 15.01
N ALA A 398 -31.36 19.85 15.73
CA ALA A 398 -31.99 19.33 16.95
C ALA A 398 -31.98 20.38 18.08
N GLU A 399 -30.84 21.03 18.31
CA GLU A 399 -30.73 22.14 19.28
C GLU A 399 -31.69 23.30 18.94
N ILE A 400 -31.88 23.62 17.66
CA ILE A 400 -32.82 24.64 17.19
C ILE A 400 -34.29 24.23 17.45
N LEU A 401 -34.60 22.94 17.34
CA LEU A 401 -35.94 22.40 17.60
C LEU A 401 -36.29 22.39 19.10
N ASP A 402 -35.29 22.29 19.97
CA ASP A 402 -35.45 22.30 21.43
C ASP A 402 -35.49 23.74 22.02
N LEU A 403 -35.30 24.77 21.18
CA LEU A 403 -35.41 26.15 21.62
C LEU A 403 -36.87 26.53 21.93
N PRO A 404 -37.12 27.34 23.00
CA PRO A 404 -38.45 27.88 23.30
C PRO A 404 -39.04 28.61 22.08
N PRO A 405 -40.36 28.56 21.88
CA PRO A 405 -41.05 29.15 20.71
C PRO A 405 -40.66 30.58 20.41
N GLU A 406 -40.43 31.38 21.47
CA GLU A 406 -40.06 32.79 21.40
C GLU A 406 -38.69 33.03 20.75
N LEU A 407 -37.72 32.15 21.01
CA LEU A 407 -36.38 32.19 20.42
C LEU A 407 -36.33 31.50 19.07
N SER A 408 -37.20 30.55 18.81
CA SER A 408 -37.24 29.81 17.53
C SER A 408 -37.78 30.66 16.38
N ALA A 409 -38.62 31.64 16.67
CA ALA A 409 -39.18 32.57 15.68
C ALA A 409 -38.16 33.61 15.16
N ALA A 410 -37.14 33.93 15.97
CA ALA A 410 -36.06 34.85 15.61
C ALA A 410 -34.87 34.21 14.91
N ASN A 411 -34.92 32.92 14.62
CA ASN A 411 -33.77 32.17 14.08
C ASN A 411 -33.70 32.28 12.55
N PRO A 412 -32.64 32.92 11.96
CA PRO A 412 -32.51 33.09 10.51
C PRO A 412 -32.35 31.79 9.76
N GLY A 413 -32.10 30.65 10.42
CA GLY A 413 -32.02 29.32 9.80
C GLY A 413 -33.34 28.72 9.34
N LYS A 414 -34.51 29.36 9.69
CA LYS A 414 -35.84 28.96 9.20
C LYS A 414 -36.29 29.72 7.96
N ILE A 415 -35.54 30.70 7.51
CA ILE A 415 -35.82 31.40 6.25
C ILE A 415 -35.27 30.49 5.12
N LYS A 416 -36.17 30.03 4.28
CA LYS A 416 -35.90 29.14 3.15
C LYS A 416 -34.93 29.74 2.15
#